data_52189a383ab9c5578836d37442af64b2
#
_entry.id   52189a383ab9c5578836d37442af64b2
#
_cell.length_a   1.000
_cell.length_b   1.000
_cell.length_c   1.000
_cell.angle_alpha   90.00
_cell.angle_beta   90.00
_cell.angle_gamma   90.00
#
_symmetry.space_group_name_H-M   'P 1'
#
loop_
_entity.id
_entity.type
_entity.pdbx_description
1 polymer ?
#
loop_
_entity_poly.entity_id
_entity_poly.type
_entity_poly.pdbx_seq_one_letter_code
_entity_poly.pdbx_strand_id
1 'polypeptide(L)'
;IYVLRVIADALKMKLISALLGTFIDVGVLAVIIIFQPEIRHFLIRFGSGSRLGYKTRRFIGKFLGNEDKAMDNAAVKEITEACRSMSEQKTGALIVIPHTVSLSDIIETGDRIDANINRRLIMNLFFKNSPLHDGAVIIDNHHIVAARCTLPITERTDIPARFGMRHKAAIGITEETDADAIVVSEETGGISFVHGGTLTEIQNMNELKLKLGASLSSTQEKQEKESHDRRKN
;
A
#
# COMPACT_ATOMS: atom_id res chain seq x y z
N ILE A 1 -34.37 -19.59 6.42
CA ILE A 1 -34.70 -20.67 5.46
C ILE A 1 -34.44 -22.03 6.10
N TYR A 2 -33.32 -22.27 6.78
CA TYR A 2 -33.01 -23.55 7.43
C TYR A 2 -34.07 -23.95 8.50
N VAL A 3 -34.46 -23.01 9.37
CA VAL A 3 -35.50 -23.21 10.38
C VAL A 3 -36.84 -23.53 9.73
N LEU A 4 -37.19 -22.88 8.63
CA LEU A 4 -38.42 -23.12 7.88
C LEU A 4 -38.45 -24.55 7.29
N ARG A 5 -37.28 -25.06 6.81
CA ARG A 5 -37.15 -26.44 6.32
C ARG A 5 -37.40 -27.45 7.44
N VAL A 6 -36.79 -27.23 8.62
CA VAL A 6 -36.99 -28.10 9.80
C VAL A 6 -38.47 -28.14 10.22
N ILE A 7 -39.17 -27.00 10.20
CA ILE A 7 -40.60 -26.92 10.49
C ILE A 7 -41.43 -27.68 9.43
N ALA A 8 -41.10 -27.50 8.14
CA ALA A 8 -41.79 -28.20 7.05
C ALA A 8 -41.58 -29.72 7.12
N ASP A 9 -40.41 -30.21 7.52
CA ASP A 9 -40.10 -31.62 7.75
C ASP A 9 -40.91 -32.15 8.96
N ALA A 10 -41.00 -31.40 10.05
CA ALA A 10 -41.78 -31.75 11.23
C ALA A 10 -43.30 -31.85 10.93
N LEU A 11 -43.78 -31.03 10.01
CA LEU A 11 -45.17 -31.05 9.54
C LEU A 11 -45.45 -32.05 8.42
N LYS A 12 -44.48 -32.90 8.06
CA LYS A 12 -44.53 -33.91 6.98
C LYS A 12 -44.87 -33.33 5.61
N MET A 13 -44.54 -32.05 5.36
CA MET A 13 -44.77 -31.38 4.07
C MET A 13 -43.62 -31.65 3.09
N LYS A 14 -43.54 -32.88 2.58
CA LYS A 14 -42.42 -33.37 1.75
C LYS A 14 -42.08 -32.51 0.54
N LEU A 15 -43.07 -31.95 -0.16
CA LEU A 15 -42.84 -31.10 -1.32
C LEU A 15 -42.19 -29.76 -0.96
N ILE A 16 -42.62 -29.14 0.12
CA ILE A 16 -42.07 -27.86 0.59
C ILE A 16 -40.64 -28.06 1.12
N SER A 17 -40.42 -29.12 1.87
CA SER A 17 -39.08 -29.46 2.39
C SER A 17 -38.09 -29.73 1.22
N ALA A 18 -38.51 -30.43 0.17
CA ALA A 18 -37.70 -30.68 -1.02
C ALA A 18 -37.38 -29.38 -1.77
N LEU A 19 -38.37 -28.50 -1.99
CA LEU A 19 -38.17 -27.21 -2.62
C LEU A 19 -37.20 -26.31 -1.80
N LEU A 20 -37.43 -26.21 -0.50
CA LEU A 20 -36.54 -25.45 0.40
C LEU A 20 -35.09 -26.00 0.41
N GLY A 21 -34.94 -27.34 0.30
CA GLY A 21 -33.65 -27.99 0.16
C GLY A 21 -32.92 -27.51 -1.10
N THR A 22 -33.56 -27.57 -2.24
CA THR A 22 -33.00 -27.10 -3.53
C THR A 22 -32.63 -25.63 -3.49
N PHE A 23 -33.45 -24.77 -2.88
CA PHE A 23 -33.15 -23.35 -2.69
C PHE A 23 -31.91 -23.11 -1.82
N ILE A 24 -31.71 -23.90 -0.75
CA ILE A 24 -30.55 -23.82 0.11
C ILE A 24 -29.29 -24.21 -0.68
N ASP A 25 -29.33 -25.34 -1.40
CA ASP A 25 -28.20 -25.86 -2.16
C ASP A 25 -27.76 -24.88 -3.26
N VAL A 26 -28.72 -24.33 -4.04
CA VAL A 26 -28.45 -23.31 -5.06
C VAL A 26 -28.01 -21.99 -4.42
N GLY A 27 -28.60 -21.60 -3.29
CA GLY A 27 -28.25 -20.37 -2.57
C GLY A 27 -26.81 -20.41 -2.04
N VAL A 28 -26.37 -21.54 -1.47
CA VAL A 28 -24.99 -21.73 -1.02
C VAL A 28 -24.02 -21.63 -2.19
N LEU A 29 -24.33 -22.26 -3.32
CA LEU A 29 -23.50 -22.18 -4.53
C LEU A 29 -23.42 -20.73 -5.04
N ALA A 30 -24.53 -20.02 -5.06
CA ALA A 30 -24.57 -18.61 -5.48
C ALA A 30 -23.72 -17.72 -4.56
N VAL A 31 -23.79 -17.91 -3.23
CA VAL A 31 -22.95 -17.19 -2.26
C VAL A 31 -21.48 -17.48 -2.51
N ILE A 32 -21.07 -18.73 -2.73
CA ILE A 32 -19.68 -19.09 -3.01
C ILE A 32 -19.20 -18.39 -4.28
N ILE A 33 -20.04 -18.34 -5.34
CA ILE A 33 -19.66 -17.68 -6.60
C ILE A 33 -19.53 -16.16 -6.42
N ILE A 34 -20.46 -15.52 -5.70
CA ILE A 34 -20.43 -14.07 -5.45
C ILE A 34 -19.20 -13.69 -4.62
N PHE A 35 -18.85 -14.49 -3.60
CA PHE A 35 -17.70 -14.25 -2.72
C PHE A 35 -16.40 -14.90 -3.23
N GLN A 36 -16.40 -15.47 -4.44
CA GLN A 36 -15.19 -16.09 -5.02
C GLN A 36 -13.99 -15.14 -5.06
N PRO A 37 -14.11 -13.86 -5.49
CA PRO A 37 -12.98 -12.93 -5.48
C PRO A 37 -12.49 -12.65 -4.05
N GLU A 38 -13.38 -12.45 -3.09
CA GLU A 38 -13.05 -12.18 -1.70
C GLU A 38 -12.33 -13.38 -1.05
N ILE A 39 -12.82 -14.60 -1.32
CA ILE A 39 -12.18 -15.83 -0.86
C ILE A 39 -10.81 -16.01 -1.49
N ARG A 40 -10.68 -15.68 -2.78
CA ARG A 40 -9.39 -15.74 -3.49
C ARG A 40 -8.40 -14.74 -2.90
N HIS A 41 -8.81 -13.48 -2.68
CA HIS A 41 -7.99 -12.44 -2.04
C HIS A 41 -7.61 -12.83 -0.61
N PHE A 42 -8.55 -13.39 0.16
CA PHE A 42 -8.28 -13.91 1.50
C PHE A 42 -7.24 -15.04 1.49
N LEU A 43 -7.39 -16.04 0.61
CA LEU A 43 -6.47 -17.17 0.49
C LEU A 43 -5.09 -16.75 -0.01
N ILE A 44 -5.00 -15.82 -0.95
CA ILE A 44 -3.73 -15.25 -1.43
C ILE A 44 -3.05 -14.50 -0.27
N ARG A 45 -3.80 -13.71 0.50
CA ARG A 45 -3.30 -12.98 1.67
C ARG A 45 -2.81 -13.93 2.79
N PHE A 46 -3.43 -15.09 2.94
CA PHE A 46 -3.02 -16.14 3.88
C PHE A 46 -1.89 -17.01 3.32
N GLY A 47 -1.93 -17.31 2.02
CA GLY A 47 -0.97 -18.20 1.34
C GLY A 47 0.33 -17.51 0.93
N SER A 48 0.32 -16.18 0.72
CA SER A 48 1.52 -15.38 0.43
C SER A 48 2.37 -15.11 1.67
N GLY A 49 2.18 -15.90 2.70
CA GLY A 49 3.00 -15.96 3.94
C GLY A 49 4.47 -16.32 3.74
N SER A 50 5.08 -16.00 2.61
CA SER A 50 6.55 -15.94 2.43
C SER A 50 7.22 -14.80 3.20
N ARG A 51 6.48 -14.18 4.14
CA ARG A 51 7.04 -13.40 5.25
C ARG A 51 7.91 -14.22 6.21
N LEU A 52 8.01 -15.54 6.04
CA LEU A 52 8.84 -16.38 6.91
C LEU A 52 10.34 -16.09 6.74
N GLY A 53 10.81 -15.84 5.53
CA GLY A 53 12.21 -15.47 5.27
C GLY A 53 12.57 -14.08 5.79
N TYR A 54 11.62 -13.15 5.77
CA TYR A 54 11.79 -11.77 6.25
C TYR A 54 11.82 -11.70 7.79
N LYS A 55 11.00 -12.51 8.46
CA LYS A 55 10.96 -12.55 9.93
C LYS A 55 12.24 -13.10 10.55
N THR A 56 12.91 -14.03 9.89
CA THR A 56 14.16 -14.62 10.41
C THR A 56 15.31 -13.61 10.39
N ARG A 57 15.40 -12.77 9.35
CA ARG A 57 16.41 -11.70 9.25
C ARG A 57 16.17 -10.58 10.27
N ARG A 58 14.90 -10.27 10.57
CA ARG A 58 14.48 -9.27 11.56
C ARG A 58 14.73 -9.73 13.01
N PHE A 59 14.65 -11.03 13.29
CA PHE A 59 14.94 -11.58 14.63
C PHE A 59 16.42 -11.43 14.99
N ILE A 60 17.31 -11.52 14.01
CA ILE A 60 18.76 -11.33 14.17
C ILE A 60 19.09 -9.83 14.30
N GLY A 61 18.41 -8.94 13.57
CA GLY A 61 18.60 -7.48 13.64
C GLY A 61 18.22 -6.89 15.00
N LYS A 62 17.21 -7.46 15.66
CA LYS A 62 16.77 -6.99 17.00
C LYS A 62 17.82 -7.20 18.11
N PHE A 63 18.79 -8.09 17.89
CA PHE A 63 19.93 -8.28 18.80
C PHE A 63 21.05 -7.23 18.59
N LEU A 64 20.99 -6.51 17.46
CA LEU A 64 22.00 -5.50 17.02
C LEU A 64 21.45 -4.07 17.03
N GLY A 65 20.43 -3.79 17.80
CA GLY A 65 19.70 -2.53 18.14
C GLY A 65 20.11 -1.16 17.55
N ASN A 66 21.15 -1.08 16.72
CA ASN A 66 21.63 0.13 16.07
C ASN A 66 21.51 0.08 14.53
N GLU A 67 21.24 -1.08 13.94
CA GLU A 67 21.24 -1.20 12.47
C GLU A 67 19.97 -0.61 11.84
N ASP A 68 18.81 -0.74 12.46
CA ASP A 68 17.54 -0.26 11.90
C ASP A 68 17.51 1.27 11.78
N LYS A 69 17.98 2.00 12.81
CA LYS A 69 18.09 3.48 12.73
C LYS A 69 19.11 3.95 11.69
N ALA A 70 20.17 3.19 11.49
CA ALA A 70 21.14 3.50 10.46
C ALA A 70 20.58 3.26 9.05
N MET A 71 19.77 2.22 8.86
CA MET A 71 19.07 1.94 7.61
C MET A 71 17.99 3.00 7.32
N ASP A 72 17.21 3.43 8.31
CA ASP A 72 16.24 4.52 8.16
C ASP A 72 16.92 5.81 7.71
N ASN A 73 18.02 6.19 8.35
CA ASN A 73 18.76 7.39 7.99
C ASN A 73 19.34 7.31 6.58
N ALA A 74 19.81 6.12 6.15
CA ALA A 74 20.32 5.90 4.81
C ALA A 74 19.18 6.01 3.77
N ALA A 75 18.04 5.37 4.03
CA ALA A 75 16.87 5.43 3.17
C ALA A 75 16.32 6.87 3.03
N VAL A 76 16.15 7.58 4.15
CA VAL A 76 15.75 9.00 4.17
C VAL A 76 16.70 9.84 3.32
N LYS A 77 18.00 9.64 3.44
CA LYS A 77 19.01 10.37 2.67
C LYS A 77 18.87 10.10 1.18
N GLU A 78 18.81 8.84 0.77
CA GLU A 78 18.71 8.45 -0.65
C GLU A 78 17.43 8.98 -1.30
N ILE A 79 16.27 8.86 -0.62
CA ILE A 79 14.99 9.38 -1.11
C ILE A 79 15.04 10.91 -1.20
N THR A 80 15.52 11.60 -0.16
CA THR A 80 15.61 13.07 -0.17
C THR A 80 16.49 13.60 -1.28
N GLU A 81 17.67 12.98 -1.49
CA GLU A 81 18.59 13.38 -2.55
C GLU A 81 18.03 13.07 -3.96
N ALA A 82 17.25 11.98 -4.09
CA ALA A 82 16.51 11.69 -5.33
C ALA A 82 15.47 12.78 -5.60
N CYS A 83 14.63 13.11 -4.61
CA CYS A 83 13.62 14.16 -4.73
C CYS A 83 14.22 15.52 -5.06
N ARG A 84 15.36 15.89 -4.41
CA ARG A 84 16.10 17.11 -4.74
C ARG A 84 16.50 17.15 -6.21
N SER A 85 17.17 16.09 -6.68
CA SER A 85 17.66 16.03 -8.06
C SER A 85 16.54 16.06 -9.07
N MET A 86 15.40 15.36 -8.77
CA MET A 86 14.21 15.38 -9.63
C MET A 86 13.52 16.74 -9.61
N SER A 87 13.48 17.42 -8.47
CA SER A 87 12.97 18.80 -8.33
C SER A 87 13.77 19.78 -9.20
N GLU A 88 15.11 19.76 -9.13
CA GLU A 88 15.99 20.60 -9.93
C GLU A 88 15.82 20.35 -11.44
N GLN A 89 15.59 19.10 -11.83
CA GLN A 89 15.40 18.69 -13.23
C GLN A 89 13.94 18.78 -13.70
N LYS A 90 13.01 19.16 -12.82
CA LYS A 90 11.57 19.11 -13.06
C LYS A 90 11.10 17.75 -13.57
N THR A 91 11.63 16.69 -12.99
CA THR A 91 11.21 15.33 -13.27
C THR A 91 10.08 14.95 -12.34
N GLY A 92 8.90 14.67 -12.90
CA GLY A 92 7.72 14.28 -12.13
C GLY A 92 7.93 12.93 -11.45
N ALA A 93 7.59 12.83 -10.17
CA ALA A 93 7.70 11.60 -9.39
C ALA A 93 6.55 11.45 -8.42
N LEU A 94 6.20 10.18 -8.11
CA LEU A 94 5.21 9.81 -7.10
C LEU A 94 5.74 8.59 -6.35
N ILE A 95 6.10 8.78 -5.08
CA ILE A 95 6.63 7.74 -4.20
C ILE A 95 5.62 7.52 -3.08
N VAL A 96 5.27 6.27 -2.80
CA VAL A 96 4.31 5.88 -1.75
C VAL A 96 5.00 4.97 -0.74
N ILE A 97 4.79 5.26 0.54
CA ILE A 97 5.35 4.54 1.68
C ILE A 97 4.16 4.02 2.51
N PRO A 98 3.83 2.72 2.44
CA PRO A 98 2.78 2.12 3.25
C PRO A 98 3.20 1.98 4.71
N HIS A 99 2.21 1.98 5.62
CA HIS A 99 2.45 1.74 7.05
C HIS A 99 1.83 0.43 7.51
N THR A 100 0.54 0.45 7.90
CA THR A 100 -0.16 -0.72 8.42
C THR A 100 -0.96 -1.43 7.33
N VAL A 101 -1.63 -0.65 6.48
CA VAL A 101 -2.46 -1.16 5.40
C VAL A 101 -1.56 -1.69 4.28
N SER A 102 -1.75 -2.96 3.93
CA SER A 102 -0.99 -3.57 2.84
C SER A 102 -1.44 -3.02 1.48
N LEU A 103 -0.49 -2.60 0.66
CA LEU A 103 -0.72 -2.16 -0.72
C LEU A 103 -0.52 -3.29 -1.75
N SER A 104 -0.72 -4.56 -1.37
CA SER A 104 -0.52 -5.71 -2.29
C SER A 104 -1.29 -5.58 -3.60
N ASP A 105 -2.54 -5.13 -3.53
CA ASP A 105 -3.40 -5.00 -4.72
C ASP A 105 -2.87 -3.89 -5.65
N ILE A 106 -2.34 -2.81 -5.09
CA ILE A 106 -1.67 -1.72 -5.82
C ILE A 106 -0.35 -2.21 -6.45
N ILE A 107 0.46 -2.94 -5.68
CA ILE A 107 1.73 -3.52 -6.15
C ILE A 107 1.52 -4.46 -7.34
N GLU A 108 0.43 -5.22 -7.37
CA GLU A 108 0.09 -6.12 -8.47
C GLU A 108 -0.28 -5.39 -9.78
N THR A 109 -0.64 -4.11 -9.72
CA THR A 109 -0.89 -3.29 -10.92
C THR A 109 0.37 -2.82 -11.63
N GLY A 110 1.52 -2.85 -10.94
CA GLY A 110 2.80 -2.38 -11.44
C GLY A 110 3.80 -3.50 -11.73
N ASP A 111 5.03 -3.08 -11.99
CA ASP A 111 6.15 -4.00 -12.22
C ASP A 111 6.95 -4.18 -10.92
N ARG A 112 7.18 -5.42 -10.51
CA ARG A 112 7.99 -5.73 -9.33
C ARG A 112 9.45 -5.43 -9.59
N ILE A 113 10.08 -4.68 -8.68
CA ILE A 113 11.49 -4.25 -8.77
C ILE A 113 12.36 -5.00 -7.76
N ASP A 114 11.90 -5.09 -6.50
CA ASP A 114 12.59 -5.75 -5.38
C ASP A 114 14.08 -5.33 -5.24
N ALA A 115 14.32 -4.04 -5.09
CA ALA A 115 15.65 -3.47 -5.03
C ALA A 115 15.86 -2.62 -3.77
N ASN A 116 17.11 -2.50 -3.32
CA ASN A 116 17.48 -1.57 -2.26
C ASN A 116 17.23 -0.12 -2.69
N ILE A 117 16.84 0.73 -1.74
CA ILE A 117 16.65 2.16 -1.96
C ILE A 117 17.98 2.78 -2.37
N ASN A 118 18.00 3.37 -3.57
CA ASN A 118 19.16 4.06 -4.11
C ASN A 118 18.70 5.26 -4.94
N ARG A 119 19.32 6.43 -4.72
CA ARG A 119 19.00 7.67 -5.42
C ARG A 119 18.97 7.49 -6.94
N ARG A 120 20.01 6.86 -7.50
CA ARG A 120 20.14 6.71 -8.96
C ARG A 120 19.04 5.81 -9.54
N LEU A 121 18.66 4.76 -8.80
CA LEU A 121 17.57 3.88 -9.22
C LEU A 121 16.25 4.63 -9.21
N ILE A 122 15.93 5.37 -8.13
CA ILE A 122 14.70 6.18 -8.06
C ILE A 122 14.64 7.17 -9.24
N MET A 123 15.73 7.91 -9.48
CA MET A 123 15.79 8.85 -10.61
C MET A 123 15.62 8.15 -11.96
N ASN A 124 16.12 6.93 -12.12
CA ASN A 124 15.98 6.16 -13.36
C ASN A 124 14.53 5.64 -13.56
N LEU A 125 13.88 5.22 -12.48
CA LEU A 125 12.48 4.80 -12.53
C LEU A 125 11.57 5.93 -13.01
N PHE A 126 11.82 7.18 -12.60
CA PHE A 126 11.04 8.36 -13.01
C PHE A 126 11.60 9.10 -14.24
N PHE A 127 12.64 8.59 -14.85
CA PHE A 127 13.19 9.20 -16.07
C PHE A 127 12.15 9.16 -17.19
N LYS A 128 11.85 10.32 -17.78
CA LYS A 128 10.74 10.54 -18.72
C LYS A 128 10.65 9.54 -19.89
N ASN A 129 11.79 8.98 -20.31
CA ASN A 129 11.85 7.99 -21.38
C ASN A 129 11.92 6.54 -20.86
N SER A 130 11.84 6.32 -19.54
CA SER A 130 11.74 4.99 -18.97
C SER A 130 10.33 4.43 -19.13
N PRO A 131 10.14 3.16 -19.50
CA PRO A 131 8.83 2.52 -19.49
C PRO A 131 8.15 2.49 -18.10
N LEU A 132 8.94 2.72 -17.04
CA LEU A 132 8.50 2.61 -15.64
C LEU A 132 8.08 3.94 -15.01
N HIS A 133 8.19 5.08 -15.74
CA HIS A 133 8.01 6.42 -15.16
C HIS A 133 6.56 6.83 -14.93
N ASP A 134 5.61 6.16 -15.61
CA ASP A 134 4.19 6.50 -15.52
C ASP A 134 3.50 5.65 -14.45
N GLY A 135 3.32 6.24 -13.29
CA GLY A 135 2.73 5.60 -12.11
C GLY A 135 3.53 5.89 -10.84
N ALA A 136 3.21 5.16 -9.78
CA ALA A 136 3.86 5.29 -8.48
C ALA A 136 4.96 4.27 -8.28
N VAL A 137 5.97 4.67 -7.52
CA VAL A 137 6.96 3.76 -6.92
C VAL A 137 6.55 3.47 -5.49
N ILE A 138 6.42 2.20 -5.14
CA ILE A 138 6.10 1.76 -3.79
C ILE A 138 7.39 1.39 -3.06
N ILE A 139 7.62 2.03 -1.91
CA ILE A 139 8.75 1.74 -1.03
C ILE A 139 8.20 1.15 0.26
N ASP A 140 8.52 -0.10 0.54
CA ASP A 140 8.13 -0.80 1.75
C ASP A 140 9.33 -1.53 2.37
N ASN A 141 9.45 -1.49 3.70
CA ASN A 141 10.52 -2.17 4.45
C ASN A 141 11.93 -1.92 3.89
N HIS A 142 12.28 -0.66 3.60
CA HIS A 142 13.57 -0.22 3.03
C HIS A 142 13.88 -0.77 1.63
N HIS A 143 12.88 -1.26 0.90
CA HIS A 143 13.02 -1.73 -0.46
C HIS A 143 12.10 -0.97 -1.42
N ILE A 144 12.56 -0.72 -2.62
CA ILE A 144 11.71 -0.37 -3.75
C ILE A 144 11.04 -1.67 -4.19
N VAL A 145 9.76 -1.84 -3.85
CA VAL A 145 9.02 -3.09 -4.09
C VAL A 145 8.51 -3.16 -5.51
N ALA A 146 7.92 -2.06 -6.00
CA ALA A 146 7.35 -1.99 -7.34
C ALA A 146 7.41 -0.58 -7.90
N ALA A 147 7.32 -0.47 -9.21
CA ALA A 147 7.23 0.78 -9.96
C ALA A 147 6.05 0.72 -10.94
N ARG A 148 5.68 1.85 -11.51
CA ARG A 148 4.55 1.98 -12.45
C ARG A 148 3.21 1.51 -11.85
N CYS A 149 3.06 1.58 -10.53
CA CYS A 149 1.82 1.19 -9.88
C CYS A 149 0.71 2.21 -10.14
N THR A 150 -0.49 1.71 -10.44
CA THR A 150 -1.69 2.53 -10.63
C THR A 150 -2.34 2.79 -9.28
N LEU A 151 -2.59 4.07 -8.96
CA LEU A 151 -3.21 4.50 -7.72
C LEU A 151 -4.64 4.99 -7.95
N PRO A 152 -5.51 4.91 -6.95
CA PRO A 152 -6.80 5.59 -6.96
C PRO A 152 -6.60 7.10 -7.05
N ILE A 153 -7.51 7.76 -7.74
CA ILE A 153 -7.49 9.22 -7.89
C ILE A 153 -8.61 9.78 -7.02
N THR A 154 -8.29 10.80 -6.22
CA THR A 154 -9.30 11.45 -5.40
C THR A 154 -10.41 12.08 -6.25
N GLU A 155 -11.65 11.98 -5.76
CA GLU A 155 -12.84 12.61 -6.37
C GLU A 155 -13.04 14.07 -5.90
N ARG A 156 -12.18 14.56 -5.03
CA ARG A 156 -12.26 15.93 -4.49
C ARG A 156 -12.14 16.99 -5.60
N THR A 157 -13.03 17.97 -5.55
CA THR A 157 -13.09 19.09 -6.51
C THR A 157 -12.44 20.37 -5.99
N ASP A 158 -12.11 20.42 -4.69
CA ASP A 158 -11.50 21.57 -4.01
C ASP A 158 -9.96 21.64 -4.17
N ILE A 159 -9.38 20.73 -4.95
CA ILE A 159 -7.93 20.70 -5.19
C ILE A 159 -7.57 21.79 -6.21
N PRO A 160 -6.64 22.69 -5.86
CA PRO A 160 -6.18 23.74 -6.78
C PRO A 160 -5.70 23.18 -8.13
N ALA A 161 -6.05 23.86 -9.23
CA ALA A 161 -5.75 23.43 -10.60
C ALA A 161 -4.24 23.27 -10.90
N ARG A 162 -3.36 23.89 -10.09
CA ARG A 162 -1.90 23.75 -10.19
C ARG A 162 -1.39 22.36 -9.83
N PHE A 163 -2.21 21.53 -9.18
CA PHE A 163 -1.85 20.17 -8.82
C PHE A 163 -2.30 19.19 -9.91
N GLY A 164 -1.32 18.56 -10.58
CA GLY A 164 -1.55 17.61 -11.65
C GLY A 164 -2.01 16.22 -11.13
N MET A 165 -2.07 15.28 -12.06
CA MET A 165 -2.59 13.91 -11.80
C MET A 165 -1.84 13.17 -10.70
N ARG A 166 -0.49 13.30 -10.60
CA ARG A 166 0.31 12.67 -9.54
C ARG A 166 -0.10 13.17 -8.14
N HIS A 167 -0.45 14.44 -8.01
CA HIS A 167 -0.95 14.98 -6.73
C HIS A 167 -2.32 14.42 -6.38
N LYS A 168 -3.24 14.32 -7.36
CA LYS A 168 -4.56 13.74 -7.16
C LYS A 168 -4.48 12.26 -6.79
N ALA A 169 -3.56 11.52 -7.40
CA ALA A 169 -3.30 10.13 -7.08
C ALA A 169 -2.68 9.96 -5.67
N ALA A 170 -1.76 10.86 -5.27
CA ALA A 170 -1.20 10.89 -3.93
C ALA A 170 -2.27 11.17 -2.86
N ILE A 171 -3.18 12.09 -3.13
CA ILE A 171 -4.32 12.36 -2.24
C ILE A 171 -5.22 11.13 -2.18
N GLY A 172 -5.62 10.54 -3.31
CA GLY A 172 -6.51 9.39 -3.37
C GLY A 172 -5.99 8.20 -2.56
N ILE A 173 -4.74 7.78 -2.78
CA ILE A 173 -4.18 6.65 -2.02
C ILE A 173 -4.08 6.94 -0.52
N THR A 174 -3.78 8.18 -0.12
CA THR A 174 -3.66 8.54 1.29
C THR A 174 -5.01 8.81 1.98
N GLU A 175 -6.09 8.98 1.22
CA GLU A 175 -7.47 8.98 1.73
C GLU A 175 -7.96 7.57 2.02
N GLU A 176 -7.59 6.60 1.19
CA GLU A 176 -8.05 5.20 1.31
C GLU A 176 -7.17 4.35 2.24
N THR A 177 -5.94 4.80 2.52
CA THR A 177 -4.96 4.04 3.32
C THR A 177 -4.23 4.94 4.31
N ASP A 178 -3.44 4.34 5.19
CA ASP A 178 -2.56 5.06 6.10
C ASP A 178 -1.16 5.32 5.51
N ALA A 179 -1.02 5.18 4.19
CA ALA A 179 0.24 5.42 3.50
C ALA A 179 0.59 6.92 3.45
N ASP A 180 1.88 7.20 3.36
CA ASP A 180 2.39 8.53 3.02
C ASP A 180 2.78 8.57 1.55
N ALA A 181 2.62 9.74 0.92
CA ALA A 181 3.03 9.92 -0.46
C ALA A 181 3.89 11.19 -0.64
N ILE A 182 4.87 11.11 -1.53
CA ILE A 182 5.74 12.22 -1.92
C ILE A 182 5.55 12.45 -3.41
N VAL A 183 5.28 13.70 -3.77
CA VAL A 183 5.12 14.11 -5.16
C VAL A 183 6.18 15.14 -5.52
N VAL A 184 6.82 14.95 -6.68
CA VAL A 184 7.62 15.99 -7.33
C VAL A 184 6.87 16.43 -8.57
N SER A 185 6.61 17.74 -8.67
CA SER A 185 5.91 18.34 -9.82
C SER A 185 6.82 18.44 -11.04
N GLU A 186 6.38 17.94 -12.18
CA GLU A 186 7.09 18.10 -13.45
C GLU A 186 6.98 19.52 -14.04
N GLU A 187 5.98 20.29 -13.60
CA GLU A 187 5.78 21.65 -14.07
C GLU A 187 6.64 22.66 -13.29
N THR A 188 6.55 22.59 -11.97
CA THR A 188 7.19 23.57 -11.08
C THR A 188 8.49 23.09 -10.46
N GLY A 189 8.69 21.78 -10.34
CA GLY A 189 9.74 21.15 -9.52
C GLY A 189 9.40 21.15 -8.03
N GLY A 190 8.24 21.68 -7.62
CA GLY A 190 7.81 21.71 -6.23
C GLY A 190 7.66 20.28 -5.67
N ILE A 191 8.02 20.11 -4.40
CA ILE A 191 7.87 18.84 -3.69
C ILE A 191 6.71 18.97 -2.72
N SER A 192 5.82 17.99 -2.71
CA SER A 192 4.70 17.89 -1.80
C SER A 192 4.76 16.58 -1.02
N PHE A 193 4.40 16.63 0.25
CA PHE A 193 4.17 15.48 1.11
C PHE A 193 2.67 15.36 1.38
N VAL A 194 2.11 14.17 1.22
CA VAL A 194 0.69 13.91 1.40
C VAL A 194 0.48 12.84 2.46
N HIS A 195 -0.37 13.14 3.43
CA HIS A 195 -0.74 12.26 4.53
C HIS A 195 -2.23 12.41 4.86
N GLY A 196 -2.99 11.32 4.95
CA GLY A 196 -4.41 11.35 5.29
C GLY A 196 -5.23 12.28 4.39
N GLY A 197 -4.98 12.28 3.08
CA GLY A 197 -5.64 13.15 2.10
C GLY A 197 -5.22 14.63 2.17
N THR A 198 -4.29 14.99 3.06
CA THR A 198 -3.82 16.37 3.22
C THR A 198 -2.47 16.58 2.56
N LEU A 199 -2.42 17.50 1.60
CA LEU A 199 -1.21 17.87 0.88
C LEU A 199 -0.49 19.02 1.58
N THR A 200 0.80 18.87 1.84
CA THR A 200 1.69 19.89 2.38
C THR A 200 2.83 20.15 1.39
N GLU A 201 2.97 21.38 0.91
CA GLU A 201 4.11 21.77 0.08
C GLU A 201 5.38 21.88 0.94
N ILE A 202 6.44 21.22 0.54
CA ILE A 202 7.74 21.20 1.23
C ILE A 202 8.54 22.44 0.89
N GLN A 203 8.91 23.22 1.92
CA GLN A 203 9.65 24.46 1.74
C GLN A 203 11.17 24.26 1.65
N ASN A 204 11.67 23.21 2.29
CA ASN A 204 13.10 22.88 2.28
C ASN A 204 13.36 21.38 2.51
N MET A 205 14.55 20.91 2.13
CA MET A 205 14.91 19.49 2.22
C MET A 205 15.01 18.95 3.66
N ASN A 206 15.23 19.82 4.65
CA ASN A 206 15.23 19.37 6.05
C ASN A 206 13.83 19.03 6.54
N GLU A 207 12.82 19.77 6.09
CA GLU A 207 11.42 19.44 6.35
C GLU A 207 11.05 18.08 5.74
N LEU A 208 11.45 17.83 4.48
CA LEU A 208 11.22 16.54 3.83
C LEU A 208 11.91 15.41 4.61
N LYS A 209 13.16 15.61 5.06
CA LYS A 209 13.89 14.62 5.88
C LYS A 209 13.15 14.29 7.17
N LEU A 210 12.64 15.31 7.87
CA LEU A 210 11.91 15.11 9.13
C LEU A 210 10.61 14.33 8.90
N LYS A 211 9.82 14.69 7.87
CA LYS A 211 8.58 13.98 7.52
C LYS A 211 8.86 12.54 7.10
N LEU A 212 9.87 12.31 6.25
CA LEU A 212 10.31 10.97 5.84
C LEU A 212 10.82 10.13 7.01
N GLY A 213 11.62 10.73 7.89
CA GLY A 213 12.11 10.04 9.09
C GLY A 213 10.98 9.61 10.01
N ALA A 214 9.97 10.46 10.20
CA ALA A 214 8.78 10.13 10.96
C ALA A 214 7.95 9.03 10.28
N SER A 215 7.78 9.10 8.97
CA SER A 215 7.07 8.12 8.14
C SER A 215 7.70 6.72 8.25
N LEU A 216 9.00 6.61 7.98
CA LEU A 216 9.72 5.32 8.02
C LEU A 216 9.79 4.73 9.44
N SER A 217 9.95 5.57 10.48
CA SER A 217 9.98 5.11 11.89
C SER A 217 8.60 4.63 12.36
N SER A 218 7.51 5.28 11.96
CA SER A 218 6.14 4.90 12.34
C SER A 218 5.73 3.53 11.80
N THR A 219 6.27 3.16 10.66
CA THR A 219 6.07 1.83 10.04
C THR A 219 6.62 0.73 10.94
N GLN A 220 7.73 0.96 11.61
CA GLN A 220 8.37 -0.03 12.51
C GLN A 220 7.64 -0.20 13.83
N GLU A 221 7.28 0.89 14.51
CA GLU A 221 6.59 0.82 15.81
C GLU A 221 5.21 0.16 15.73
N LYS A 222 4.45 0.43 14.65
CA LYS A 222 3.13 -0.17 14.44
C LYS A 222 3.23 -1.67 14.16
N GLN A 223 4.19 -2.08 13.34
CA GLN A 223 4.41 -3.51 13.06
C GLN A 223 4.93 -4.28 14.29
N GLU A 224 5.65 -3.63 15.20
CA GLU A 224 6.08 -4.23 16.46
C GLU A 224 4.91 -4.46 17.42
N LYS A 225 3.98 -3.52 17.52
CA LYS A 225 2.76 -3.64 18.35
C LYS A 225 1.85 -4.75 17.85
N GLU A 226 1.59 -4.84 16.56
CA GLU A 226 0.77 -5.92 15.99
C GLU A 226 1.40 -7.31 16.16
N SER A 227 2.73 -7.41 16.08
CA SER A 227 3.44 -8.66 16.30
C SER A 227 3.44 -9.12 17.77
N HIS A 228 3.33 -8.16 18.70
CA HIS A 228 3.26 -8.44 20.14
C HIS A 228 1.85 -8.85 20.57
N ASP A 229 0.82 -8.25 20.01
CA ASP A 229 -0.59 -8.57 20.33
C ASP A 229 -1.01 -9.95 19.78
N ARG A 230 -0.48 -10.32 18.62
CA ARG A 230 -0.71 -11.67 18.04
C ARG A 230 0.01 -12.81 18.78
N ARG A 231 0.91 -12.49 19.73
CA ARG A 231 1.58 -13.49 20.58
C ARG A 231 0.87 -13.73 21.91
N LYS A 232 -0.09 -12.86 22.26
CA LYS A 232 -0.83 -12.95 23.53
C LYS A 232 -2.21 -13.61 23.39
N ASN A 233 -2.66 -13.84 22.17
CA ASN A 233 -3.86 -14.61 21.83
C ASN A 233 -3.49 -15.93 21.16
#